data_4a6c851c65217010b8bc75c8f62698d9
#
_entry.id   4a6c851c65217010b8bc75c8f62698d9
#
_cell.length_a   1.000
_cell.length_b   1.000
_cell.length_c   1.000
_cell.angle_alpha   90.00
_cell.angle_beta   90.00
_cell.angle_gamma   90.00
#
_symmetry.space_group_name_H-M   'P 1'
#
loop_
_entity.id
_entity.type
_entity.pdbx_description
1 polymer ?
#
loop_
_entity_poly.entity_id
_entity_poly.type
_entity_poly.pdbx_seq_one_letter_code
_entity_poly.pdbx_strand_id
1 'polypeptide(L)'
;MRLRTTLAALVALAASVAATLTAAPASADDLRGAAERRGDDVRRAVFVGNNWDGTADILDPDTFERLGRIDIVPDRDERIQEIATNPYRFANFLAIRALIGEGHDQYVDDMYSSNDGRLLIVSRPSFADVVGIDLATKEIVWRFQVDGVRSDHMAISPDGRRVVVSASTGNVVHVLRVADGVEVGRFPSGGSPHENIFIDGGKRILHASIGMVYSPLDDPALDATKQERVLQIVDAKTMQIVRRYDLRKALDDRGLTKMSTAVRPMTLSPDDRTFYFQLSFFHGFVEMDRASGRITRVKHLPNLVPDMPREQYLLDSAHHGIAMNPSGTKLCVAGTMSDYATVVNAQTFRRGPLLRKQDGKPYWVTQSWDGRSCYISWSGTDEVSKISYRTGRIVQTVPVGDHPQRVRNGWVRADLVPAPSA
;
A
#
# COMPACT_ATOMS: atom_id res chain seq x y z
N MET A 1 -12.65 65.49 -55.31
CA MET A 1 -12.67 66.25 -54.03
C MET A 1 -13.40 65.39 -52.99
N ARG A 2 -12.70 64.73 -52.10
CA ARG A 2 -13.12 64.38 -50.74
C ARG A 2 -12.15 63.32 -50.20
N LEU A 3 -11.61 63.62 -49.04
CA LEU A 3 -10.59 62.96 -48.31
C LEU A 3 -10.95 61.52 -47.87
N ARG A 4 -9.98 60.64 -47.95
CA ARG A 4 -9.97 59.35 -47.25
C ARG A 4 -9.19 59.48 -45.94
N THR A 5 -9.85 59.20 -44.84
CA THR A 5 -9.17 59.00 -43.54
C THR A 5 -9.11 57.50 -43.22
N THR A 6 -7.89 56.98 -43.15
CA THR A 6 -7.59 55.59 -42.70
C THR A 6 -7.35 55.60 -41.21
N LEU A 7 -8.14 54.83 -40.48
CA LEU A 7 -7.91 54.51 -39.05
C LEU A 7 -7.12 53.23 -38.99
N ALA A 8 -5.90 53.30 -38.46
CA ALA A 8 -5.10 52.12 -38.11
C ALA A 8 -5.45 51.67 -36.70
N ALA A 9 -5.97 50.45 -36.57
CA ALA A 9 -6.19 49.79 -35.27
C ALA A 9 -4.93 48.99 -34.92
N LEU A 10 -4.25 49.39 -33.83
CA LEU A 10 -3.22 48.60 -33.19
C LEU A 10 -3.90 47.50 -32.35
N VAL A 11 -3.67 46.24 -32.71
CA VAL A 11 -4.00 45.09 -31.88
C VAL A 11 -2.77 44.75 -31.03
N ALA A 12 -2.82 45.05 -29.74
CA ALA A 12 -1.81 44.62 -28.79
C ALA A 12 -2.08 43.14 -28.40
N LEU A 13 -1.21 42.25 -28.82
CA LEU A 13 -1.24 40.84 -28.45
C LEU A 13 -0.58 40.69 -27.07
N ALA A 14 -1.39 40.57 -26.02
CA ALA A 14 -0.90 40.21 -24.69
C ALA A 14 -0.66 38.69 -24.63
N ALA A 15 0.60 38.29 -24.71
CA ALA A 15 1.00 36.91 -24.46
C ALA A 15 1.00 36.62 -22.96
N SER A 16 -0.04 35.95 -22.48
CA SER A 16 -0.12 35.42 -21.11
C SER A 16 0.78 34.18 -21.02
N VAL A 17 1.96 34.33 -20.47
CA VAL A 17 2.78 33.19 -20.06
C VAL A 17 2.16 32.62 -18.78
N ALA A 18 1.36 31.57 -18.91
CA ALA A 18 0.93 30.75 -17.79
C ALA A 18 2.12 29.93 -17.31
N ALA A 19 2.81 30.40 -16.29
CA ALA A 19 3.79 29.60 -15.57
C ALA A 19 3.04 28.48 -14.83
N THR A 20 3.04 27.29 -15.39
CA THR A 20 2.65 26.08 -14.67
C THR A 20 3.71 25.80 -13.62
N LEU A 21 3.47 26.24 -12.39
CA LEU A 21 4.20 25.77 -11.21
C LEU A 21 3.91 24.27 -11.06
N THR A 22 4.77 23.44 -11.62
CA THR A 22 4.83 22.01 -11.28
C THR A 22 5.38 21.93 -9.86
N ALA A 23 4.54 21.63 -8.89
CA ALA A 23 5.00 21.29 -7.55
C ALA A 23 5.95 20.09 -7.68
N ALA A 24 7.20 20.27 -7.30
CA ALA A 24 8.15 19.17 -7.18
C ALA A 24 7.64 18.18 -6.13
N PRO A 25 7.89 16.87 -6.29
CA PRO A 25 7.55 15.88 -5.26
C PRO A 25 8.27 16.23 -3.95
N ALA A 26 7.59 15.98 -2.83
CA ALA A 26 8.15 16.23 -1.51
C ALA A 26 9.51 15.52 -1.37
N SER A 27 10.56 16.28 -1.20
CA SER A 27 11.90 15.76 -0.97
C SER A 27 12.02 15.20 0.45
N ALA A 28 13.06 14.42 0.73
CA ALA A 28 13.39 14.02 2.11
C ALA A 28 13.55 15.25 3.04
N ASP A 29 13.96 16.39 2.50
CA ASP A 29 14.03 17.66 3.22
C ASP A 29 12.66 18.28 3.48
N ASP A 30 11.67 18.08 2.57
CA ASP A 30 10.28 18.51 2.81
C ASP A 30 9.64 17.67 3.91
N LEU A 31 9.95 16.38 3.99
CA LEU A 31 9.51 15.50 5.08
C LEU A 31 10.17 15.85 6.42
N ARG A 32 11.46 16.24 6.41
CA ARG A 32 12.15 16.79 7.58
C ARG A 32 11.55 18.13 8.00
N GLY A 33 11.36 19.05 7.08
CA GLY A 33 10.73 20.34 7.36
C GLY A 33 9.28 20.25 7.80
N ALA A 34 8.55 19.19 7.44
CA ALA A 34 7.22 18.88 7.98
C ALA A 34 7.30 18.36 9.43
N ALA A 35 8.33 17.58 9.77
CA ALA A 35 8.60 17.13 11.14
C ALA A 35 8.98 18.30 12.05
N GLU A 36 9.88 19.17 11.61
CA GLU A 36 10.30 20.37 12.36
C GLU A 36 9.17 21.37 12.61
N ARG A 37 8.15 21.40 11.75
CA ARG A 37 6.96 22.27 11.91
C ARG A 37 5.89 21.72 12.86
N ARG A 38 6.03 20.46 13.36
CA ARG A 38 5.02 19.82 14.22
C ARG A 38 5.22 20.01 15.70
N GLY A 39 6.33 20.58 16.13
CA GLY A 39 6.69 20.77 17.54
C GLY A 39 7.29 19.50 18.17
N ASP A 40 7.84 19.66 19.37
CA ASP A 40 8.51 18.58 20.14
C ASP A 40 7.55 17.49 20.65
N ASP A 41 6.22 17.69 20.47
CA ASP A 41 5.18 16.80 21.01
C ASP A 41 4.97 15.51 20.21
N VAL A 42 5.50 15.42 18.97
CA VAL A 42 5.28 14.30 18.04
C VAL A 42 6.60 13.75 17.51
N ARG A 43 6.77 12.43 17.56
CA ARG A 43 7.95 11.72 17.06
C ARG A 43 7.62 10.86 15.83
N ARG A 44 8.63 10.68 14.99
CA ARG A 44 8.59 9.67 13.91
C ARG A 44 8.60 8.28 14.54
N ALA A 45 7.83 7.37 13.95
CA ALA A 45 7.79 5.97 14.34
C ALA A 45 7.67 5.08 13.10
N VAL A 46 7.93 3.80 13.29
CA VAL A 46 7.60 2.75 12.34
C VAL A 46 6.62 1.80 13.03
N PHE A 47 5.44 1.65 12.45
CA PHE A 47 4.43 0.72 12.94
C PHE A 47 4.53 -0.59 12.17
N VAL A 48 4.50 -1.70 12.89
CA VAL A 48 4.51 -3.05 12.34
C VAL A 48 3.23 -3.77 12.76
N GLY A 49 2.40 -4.15 11.81
CA GLY A 49 1.16 -4.89 12.06
C GLY A 49 1.41 -6.40 12.07
N ASN A 50 1.17 -7.00 13.20
CA ASN A 50 1.32 -8.44 13.44
C ASN A 50 -0.05 -9.10 13.26
N ASN A 51 -0.22 -9.75 12.11
CA ASN A 51 -1.55 -10.08 11.61
C ASN A 51 -2.25 -11.19 12.40
N TRP A 52 -1.52 -12.19 12.90
CA TRP A 52 -2.11 -13.35 13.53
C TRP A 52 -2.35 -13.14 15.05
N ASP A 53 -1.48 -12.44 15.74
CA ASP A 53 -1.67 -12.14 17.17
C ASP A 53 -2.52 -10.89 17.44
N GLY A 54 -2.83 -10.10 16.41
CA GLY A 54 -3.67 -8.92 16.56
C GLY A 54 -2.99 -7.78 17.31
N THR A 55 -1.67 -7.63 17.16
CA THR A 55 -0.92 -6.54 17.77
C THR A 55 -0.26 -5.64 16.74
N ALA A 56 0.20 -4.46 17.17
CA ALA A 56 1.10 -3.61 16.41
C ALA A 56 2.32 -3.23 17.26
N ASP A 57 3.53 -3.45 16.72
CA ASP A 57 4.75 -2.92 17.31
C ASP A 57 5.02 -1.50 16.84
N ILE A 58 5.55 -0.68 17.75
CA ILE A 58 6.05 0.66 17.47
C ILE A 58 7.57 0.59 17.56
N LEU A 59 8.27 0.93 16.48
CA LEU A 59 9.73 0.96 16.43
C LEU A 59 10.25 2.38 16.25
N ASP A 60 11.39 2.66 16.83
CA ASP A 60 12.15 3.88 16.54
C ASP A 60 12.76 3.77 15.14
N PRO A 61 12.59 4.76 14.25
CA PRO A 61 13.10 4.69 12.88
C PRO A 61 14.62 4.79 12.77
N ASP A 62 15.29 5.38 13.76
CA ASP A 62 16.73 5.63 13.75
C ASP A 62 17.48 4.46 14.42
N THR A 63 17.13 4.10 15.66
CA THR A 63 17.74 2.97 16.40
C THR A 63 17.16 1.62 16.02
N PHE A 64 15.95 1.60 15.47
CA PHE A 64 15.18 0.38 15.13
C PHE A 64 14.82 -0.47 16.36
N GLU A 65 14.85 0.13 17.54
CA GLU A 65 14.41 -0.48 18.79
C GLU A 65 12.88 -0.43 18.92
N ARG A 66 12.32 -1.42 19.60
CA ARG A 66 10.89 -1.45 19.89
C ARG A 66 10.56 -0.49 21.05
N LEU A 67 9.76 0.52 20.74
CA LEU A 67 9.28 1.53 21.70
C LEU A 67 8.03 1.09 22.45
N GLY A 68 7.22 0.21 21.87
CA GLY A 68 5.99 -0.28 22.47
C GLY A 68 5.26 -1.28 21.60
N ARG A 69 4.19 -1.84 22.16
CA ARG A 69 3.25 -2.74 21.47
C ARG A 69 1.82 -2.38 21.88
N ILE A 70 0.91 -2.47 20.93
CA ILE A 70 -0.51 -2.13 21.08
C ILE A 70 -1.33 -3.36 20.74
N ASP A 71 -2.35 -3.64 21.54
CA ASP A 71 -3.43 -4.57 21.20
C ASP A 71 -4.36 -3.89 20.17
N ILE A 72 -4.57 -4.52 19.01
CA ILE A 72 -5.42 -4.03 17.93
C ILE A 72 -6.83 -4.59 18.02
N VAL A 73 -7.03 -5.61 18.81
CA VAL A 73 -8.30 -6.32 18.94
C VAL A 73 -8.80 -6.38 20.39
N PRO A 74 -8.81 -5.23 21.12
CA PRO A 74 -9.28 -5.21 22.53
C PRO A 74 -10.77 -5.60 22.64
N ASP A 75 -11.52 -5.50 21.54
CA ASP A 75 -12.94 -5.88 21.42
C ASP A 75 -13.15 -7.26 20.76
N ARG A 76 -12.12 -8.14 20.75
CA ARG A 76 -12.13 -9.41 20.03
C ARG A 76 -13.35 -10.26 20.34
N ASP A 77 -13.64 -10.49 21.61
CA ASP A 77 -14.72 -11.38 22.01
C ASP A 77 -16.08 -10.85 21.59
N GLU A 78 -16.29 -9.54 21.68
CA GLU A 78 -17.51 -8.88 21.21
C GLU A 78 -17.67 -9.03 19.69
N ARG A 79 -16.60 -8.86 18.94
CA ARG A 79 -16.63 -9.01 17.47
C ARG A 79 -16.92 -10.45 17.04
N ILE A 80 -16.32 -11.42 17.71
CA ILE A 80 -16.59 -12.84 17.45
C ILE A 80 -18.05 -13.18 17.76
N GLN A 81 -18.59 -12.68 18.88
CA GLN A 81 -20.00 -12.86 19.21
C GLN A 81 -20.93 -12.22 18.18
N GLU A 82 -20.65 -10.97 17.76
CA GLU A 82 -21.41 -10.29 16.70
C GLU A 82 -21.42 -11.10 15.39
N ILE A 83 -20.27 -11.61 14.98
CA ILE A 83 -20.12 -12.41 13.76
C ILE A 83 -20.89 -13.73 13.90
N ALA A 84 -20.82 -14.39 15.05
CA ALA A 84 -21.49 -15.67 15.30
C ALA A 84 -23.03 -15.59 15.26
N THR A 85 -23.61 -14.40 15.50
CA THR A 85 -25.07 -14.21 15.37
C THR A 85 -25.59 -14.19 13.93
N ASN A 86 -24.68 -14.03 12.95
CA ASN A 86 -25.04 -14.00 11.54
C ASN A 86 -24.38 -15.17 10.80
N PRO A 87 -25.13 -16.21 10.40
CA PRO A 87 -24.57 -17.42 9.78
C PRO A 87 -23.74 -17.14 8.52
N TYR A 88 -24.13 -16.15 7.70
CA TYR A 88 -23.38 -15.77 6.51
C TYR A 88 -22.02 -15.15 6.88
N ARG A 89 -21.99 -14.22 7.84
CA ARG A 89 -20.73 -13.62 8.32
C ARG A 89 -19.85 -14.66 8.98
N PHE A 90 -20.41 -15.55 9.78
CA PHE A 90 -19.67 -16.61 10.46
C PHE A 90 -19.05 -17.60 9.47
N ALA A 91 -19.79 -18.05 8.46
CA ALA A 91 -19.23 -18.91 7.41
C ALA A 91 -18.07 -18.23 6.66
N ASN A 92 -18.20 -16.93 6.33
CA ASN A 92 -17.11 -16.19 5.69
C ASN A 92 -15.92 -15.98 6.62
N PHE A 93 -16.14 -15.72 7.91
CA PHE A 93 -15.07 -15.62 8.91
C PHE A 93 -14.23 -16.90 8.95
N LEU A 94 -14.87 -18.07 8.98
CA LEU A 94 -14.19 -19.37 8.93
C LEU A 94 -13.49 -19.60 7.58
N ALA A 95 -14.12 -19.20 6.47
CA ALA A 95 -13.52 -19.31 5.14
C ALA A 95 -12.26 -18.42 4.99
N ILE A 96 -12.29 -17.19 5.50
CA ILE A 96 -11.11 -16.30 5.54
C ILE A 96 -9.99 -16.95 6.32
N ARG A 97 -10.27 -17.47 7.51
CA ARG A 97 -9.28 -18.17 8.33
C ARG A 97 -8.65 -19.35 7.58
N ALA A 98 -9.46 -20.18 6.93
CA ALA A 98 -8.98 -21.40 6.26
C ALA A 98 -8.26 -21.14 4.95
N LEU A 99 -8.77 -20.20 4.12
CA LEU A 99 -8.31 -20.02 2.73
C LEU A 99 -7.30 -18.89 2.56
N ILE A 100 -7.33 -17.88 3.44
CA ILE A 100 -6.53 -16.67 3.32
C ILE A 100 -5.55 -16.54 4.49
N GLY A 101 -5.99 -16.88 5.69
CA GLY A 101 -5.25 -16.72 6.94
C GLY A 101 -4.33 -17.89 7.29
N GLU A 102 -4.14 -18.85 6.40
CA GLU A 102 -3.31 -20.05 6.65
C GLU A 102 -3.70 -20.80 7.94
N GLY A 103 -4.99 -20.79 8.31
CA GLY A 103 -5.52 -21.36 9.55
C GLY A 103 -5.70 -20.36 10.69
N HIS A 104 -5.26 -19.12 10.52
CA HIS A 104 -5.30 -18.05 11.51
C HIS A 104 -6.28 -16.95 11.14
N ASP A 105 -6.79 -16.22 12.14
CA ASP A 105 -7.54 -15.00 11.91
C ASP A 105 -6.60 -13.90 11.42
N GLN A 106 -7.14 -13.01 10.58
CA GLN A 106 -6.43 -11.85 10.06
C GLN A 106 -6.90 -10.59 10.78
N TYR A 107 -6.14 -10.11 11.74
CA TYR A 107 -6.50 -8.99 12.59
C TYR A 107 -5.94 -7.65 12.12
N VAL A 108 -4.84 -7.65 11.37
CA VAL A 108 -4.19 -6.44 10.87
C VAL A 108 -3.78 -6.64 9.41
N ASP A 109 -4.53 -6.05 8.47
CA ASP A 109 -4.05 -6.01 7.09
C ASP A 109 -3.24 -4.74 6.82
N ASP A 110 -3.75 -3.58 7.19
CA ASP A 110 -3.05 -2.30 7.00
C ASP A 110 -3.32 -1.33 8.15
N MET A 111 -2.42 -0.36 8.34
CA MET A 111 -2.58 0.64 9.39
C MET A 111 -1.85 1.95 9.08
N TYR A 112 -2.35 3.04 9.65
CA TYR A 112 -1.74 4.37 9.57
C TYR A 112 -1.97 5.13 10.87
N SER A 113 -0.98 5.88 11.33
CA SER A 113 -1.19 6.82 12.43
C SER A 113 -1.74 8.15 11.94
N SER A 114 -2.51 8.84 12.77
CA SER A 114 -2.85 10.23 12.53
C SER A 114 -1.60 11.12 12.58
N ASN A 115 -1.67 12.27 11.92
CA ASN A 115 -0.53 13.20 11.84
C ASN A 115 -0.15 13.83 13.17
N ASP A 116 -1.05 13.87 14.13
CA ASP A 116 -0.82 14.36 15.51
C ASP A 116 -0.35 13.24 16.45
N GLY A 117 -0.15 12.03 15.95
CA GLY A 117 0.32 10.88 16.71
C GLY A 117 -0.63 10.39 17.80
N ARG A 118 -1.92 10.73 17.73
CA ARG A 118 -2.92 10.34 18.72
C ARG A 118 -3.66 9.06 18.39
N LEU A 119 -3.93 8.83 17.09
CA LEU A 119 -4.74 7.69 16.64
C LEU A 119 -3.89 6.73 15.81
N LEU A 120 -4.16 5.45 15.95
CA LEU A 120 -3.78 4.40 15.01
C LEU A 120 -5.05 3.90 14.31
N ILE A 121 -5.10 4.02 13.00
CA ILE A 121 -6.19 3.58 12.15
C ILE A 121 -5.82 2.21 11.58
N VAL A 122 -6.65 1.19 11.79
CA VAL A 122 -6.33 -0.19 11.43
C VAL A 122 -7.46 -0.84 10.65
N SER A 123 -7.14 -1.48 9.52
CA SER A 123 -8.03 -2.38 8.78
C SER A 123 -7.91 -3.78 9.37
N ARG A 124 -9.06 -4.36 9.81
CA ARG A 124 -9.13 -5.69 10.44
C ARG A 124 -9.95 -6.64 9.56
N PRO A 125 -9.28 -7.41 8.66
CA PRO A 125 -9.96 -8.23 7.64
C PRO A 125 -10.97 -9.22 8.19
N SER A 126 -10.62 -9.98 9.23
CA SER A 126 -11.52 -11.00 9.80
C SER A 126 -12.78 -10.41 10.43
N PHE A 127 -12.73 -9.15 10.87
CA PHE A 127 -13.89 -8.45 11.43
C PHE A 127 -14.63 -7.60 10.39
N ALA A 128 -14.05 -7.45 9.20
CA ALA A 128 -14.59 -6.63 8.09
C ALA A 128 -14.79 -5.17 8.52
N ASP A 129 -13.87 -4.62 9.30
CA ASP A 129 -13.99 -3.25 9.81
C ASP A 129 -12.67 -2.48 9.77
N VAL A 130 -12.79 -1.19 10.03
CA VAL A 130 -11.68 -0.28 10.30
C VAL A 130 -11.93 0.38 11.64
N VAL A 131 -10.90 0.46 12.46
CA VAL A 131 -10.97 1.09 13.79
C VAL A 131 -9.97 2.23 13.91
N GLY A 132 -10.32 3.24 14.71
CA GLY A 132 -9.38 4.21 15.24
C GLY A 132 -9.12 3.90 16.71
N ILE A 133 -7.86 3.66 17.06
CA ILE A 133 -7.42 3.38 18.42
C ILE A 133 -6.68 4.60 18.94
N ASP A 134 -7.09 5.14 20.08
CA ASP A 134 -6.35 6.19 20.76
C ASP A 134 -5.08 5.59 21.39
N LEU A 135 -3.92 6.13 20.99
CA LEU A 135 -2.62 5.59 21.40
C LEU A 135 -2.29 5.84 22.87
N ALA A 136 -2.97 6.78 23.53
CA ALA A 136 -2.78 7.06 24.95
C ALA A 136 -3.60 6.12 25.83
N THR A 137 -4.89 5.95 25.53
CA THR A 137 -5.80 5.08 26.29
C THR A 137 -5.76 3.63 25.83
N LYS A 138 -5.31 3.38 24.58
CA LYS A 138 -5.34 2.09 23.88
C LYS A 138 -6.76 1.57 23.64
N GLU A 139 -7.74 2.47 23.68
CA GLU A 139 -9.15 2.16 23.44
C GLU A 139 -9.56 2.45 21.99
N ILE A 140 -10.51 1.68 21.47
CA ILE A 140 -11.15 1.97 20.19
C ILE A 140 -12.09 3.16 20.38
N VAL A 141 -11.79 4.29 19.73
CA VAL A 141 -12.60 5.52 19.82
C VAL A 141 -13.62 5.64 18.70
N TRP A 142 -13.44 4.91 17.61
CA TRP A 142 -14.43 4.77 16.53
C TRP A 142 -14.22 3.46 15.78
N ARG A 143 -15.28 2.95 15.17
CA ARG A 143 -15.31 1.77 14.33
C ARG A 143 -16.19 2.01 13.11
N PHE A 144 -15.71 1.60 11.96
CA PHE A 144 -16.45 1.61 10.70
C PHE A 144 -16.53 0.19 10.12
N GLN A 145 -17.74 -0.33 9.94
CA GLN A 145 -17.99 -1.60 9.26
C GLN A 145 -17.93 -1.37 7.75
N VAL A 146 -17.04 -2.06 7.02
CA VAL A 146 -16.98 -1.98 5.56
C VAL A 146 -18.13 -2.74 4.91
N ASP A 147 -18.44 -2.41 3.66
CA ASP A 147 -19.38 -3.18 2.87
C ASP A 147 -18.83 -4.60 2.62
N GLY A 148 -19.69 -5.60 2.72
CA GLY A 148 -19.29 -7.01 2.62
C GLY A 148 -18.77 -7.59 3.93
N VAL A 149 -17.82 -8.52 3.84
CA VAL A 149 -17.37 -9.37 4.96
C VAL A 149 -15.85 -9.39 5.14
N ARG A 150 -15.10 -8.54 4.41
CA ARG A 150 -13.65 -8.42 4.54
C ARG A 150 -13.16 -7.02 4.16
N SER A 151 -12.43 -6.36 5.07
CA SER A 151 -11.62 -5.18 4.77
C SER A 151 -10.24 -5.61 4.24
N ASP A 152 -9.52 -4.67 3.60
CA ASP A 152 -8.22 -4.95 2.98
C ASP A 152 -7.33 -3.71 3.05
N HIS A 153 -6.46 -3.50 2.07
CA HIS A 153 -5.48 -2.44 2.01
C HIS A 153 -6.07 -1.05 2.18
N MET A 154 -5.29 -0.18 2.81
CA MET A 154 -5.61 1.23 3.01
C MET A 154 -4.57 2.16 2.38
N ALA A 155 -4.90 3.43 2.28
CA ALA A 155 -3.94 4.51 2.08
C ALA A 155 -4.40 5.75 2.84
N ILE A 156 -3.45 6.49 3.43
CA ILE A 156 -3.73 7.77 4.08
C ILE A 156 -3.45 8.92 3.12
N SER A 157 -4.32 9.93 3.11
CA SER A 157 -4.09 11.14 2.32
C SER A 157 -2.86 11.92 2.83
N PRO A 158 -2.12 12.63 1.96
CA PRO A 158 -0.92 13.37 2.39
C PRO A 158 -1.16 14.40 3.49
N ASP A 159 -2.38 14.94 3.59
CA ASP A 159 -2.78 15.85 4.67
C ASP A 159 -3.14 15.13 5.98
N GLY A 160 -3.17 13.79 5.98
CA GLY A 160 -3.48 12.94 7.12
C GLY A 160 -4.96 12.98 7.57
N ARG A 161 -5.85 13.57 6.77
CA ARG A 161 -7.25 13.77 7.18
C ARG A 161 -8.18 12.65 6.76
N ARG A 162 -7.83 11.90 5.73
CA ARG A 162 -8.65 10.83 5.15
C ARG A 162 -7.84 9.56 4.98
N VAL A 163 -8.49 8.42 5.19
CA VAL A 163 -7.99 7.11 4.76
C VAL A 163 -8.96 6.53 3.74
N VAL A 164 -8.43 5.86 2.74
CA VAL A 164 -9.21 5.01 1.85
C VAL A 164 -9.01 3.57 2.27
N VAL A 165 -10.07 2.76 2.23
CA VAL A 165 -10.03 1.34 2.58
C VAL A 165 -10.76 0.51 1.54
N SER A 166 -10.13 -0.54 1.09
CA SER A 166 -10.69 -1.52 0.17
C SER A 166 -11.63 -2.47 0.91
N ALA A 167 -12.90 -2.55 0.48
CA ALA A 167 -13.86 -3.55 0.94
C ALA A 167 -13.83 -4.73 -0.04
N SER A 168 -12.91 -5.70 0.19
CA SER A 168 -12.54 -6.68 -0.84
C SER A 168 -13.69 -7.61 -1.26
N THR A 169 -14.70 -7.78 -0.45
CA THR A 169 -15.92 -8.54 -0.80
C THR A 169 -17.12 -7.64 -1.11
N GLY A 170 -17.00 -6.33 -0.90
CA GLY A 170 -18.02 -5.33 -1.20
C GLY A 170 -17.87 -4.66 -2.56
N ASN A 171 -16.73 -4.86 -3.25
CA ASN A 171 -16.39 -4.26 -4.55
C ASN A 171 -16.46 -2.72 -4.55
N VAL A 172 -16.13 -2.11 -3.43
CA VAL A 172 -16.14 -0.67 -3.20
C VAL A 172 -14.91 -0.27 -2.39
N VAL A 173 -14.47 0.97 -2.58
CA VAL A 173 -13.47 1.61 -1.73
C VAL A 173 -14.14 2.72 -0.95
N HIS A 174 -14.10 2.65 0.38
CA HIS A 174 -14.60 3.67 1.29
C HIS A 174 -13.54 4.73 1.54
N VAL A 175 -13.97 5.97 1.77
CA VAL A 175 -13.11 7.09 2.18
C VAL A 175 -13.61 7.57 3.54
N LEU A 176 -12.79 7.38 4.57
CA LEU A 176 -13.13 7.70 5.95
C LEU A 176 -12.35 8.92 6.43
N ARG A 177 -12.96 9.72 7.28
CA ARG A 177 -12.27 10.77 8.01
C ARG A 177 -11.47 10.16 9.17
N VAL A 178 -10.18 10.48 9.25
CA VAL A 178 -9.26 9.91 10.25
C VAL A 178 -9.70 10.20 11.68
N ALA A 179 -10.25 11.39 11.93
CA ALA A 179 -10.56 11.85 13.29
C ALA A 179 -11.70 11.07 13.97
N ASP A 180 -12.66 10.53 13.20
CA ASP A 180 -13.89 9.96 13.77
C ASP A 180 -14.49 8.79 12.97
N GLY A 181 -13.80 8.30 11.94
CA GLY A 181 -14.22 7.17 11.14
C GLY A 181 -15.46 7.42 10.26
N VAL A 182 -15.95 8.65 10.17
CA VAL A 182 -17.12 8.98 9.34
C VAL A 182 -16.77 8.81 7.88
N GLU A 183 -17.60 8.05 7.14
CA GLU A 183 -17.48 7.95 5.69
C GLU A 183 -17.78 9.30 5.02
N VAL A 184 -16.82 9.82 4.28
CA VAL A 184 -16.92 11.11 3.58
C VAL A 184 -16.95 10.95 2.05
N GLY A 185 -16.88 9.72 1.57
CA GLY A 185 -16.98 9.38 0.15
C GLY A 185 -16.75 7.90 -0.09
N ARG A 186 -17.06 7.47 -1.30
CA ARG A 186 -16.77 6.11 -1.80
C ARG A 186 -16.70 6.10 -3.31
N PHE A 187 -16.04 5.12 -3.87
CA PHE A 187 -16.03 4.89 -5.31
C PHE A 187 -16.09 3.41 -5.65
N PRO A 188 -16.67 3.05 -6.81
CA PRO A 188 -16.77 1.68 -7.25
C PRO A 188 -15.41 1.11 -7.65
N SER A 189 -15.24 -0.18 -7.39
CA SER A 189 -14.08 -0.97 -7.81
C SER A 189 -14.53 -2.13 -8.69
N GLY A 190 -13.56 -2.84 -9.25
CA GLY A 190 -13.76 -4.21 -9.72
C GLY A 190 -13.86 -5.20 -8.58
N GLY A 191 -13.84 -6.49 -8.89
CA GLY A 191 -13.84 -7.55 -7.90
C GLY A 191 -12.61 -7.52 -7.01
N SER A 192 -12.78 -7.74 -5.72
CA SER A 192 -11.73 -7.71 -4.71
C SER A 192 -10.86 -6.47 -4.80
N PRO A 193 -11.39 -5.27 -4.43
CA PRO A 193 -10.57 -4.08 -4.21
C PRO A 193 -9.35 -4.40 -3.37
N HIS A 194 -8.18 -3.88 -3.75
CA HIS A 194 -6.93 -4.23 -3.12
C HIS A 194 -6.08 -2.99 -2.85
N GLU A 195 -5.20 -2.59 -3.76
CA GLU A 195 -4.20 -1.56 -3.50
C GLU A 195 -4.72 -0.15 -3.78
N ASN A 196 -4.32 0.81 -2.94
CA ASN A 196 -4.62 2.23 -3.08
C ASN A 196 -3.37 3.07 -2.84
N ILE A 197 -3.17 4.13 -3.62
CA ILE A 197 -2.11 5.11 -3.41
C ILE A 197 -2.63 6.50 -3.73
N PHE A 198 -2.47 7.48 -2.84
CA PHE A 198 -2.70 8.88 -3.18
C PHE A 198 -1.57 9.40 -4.07
N ILE A 199 -1.92 10.02 -5.18
CA ILE A 199 -1.02 10.57 -6.19
C ILE A 199 -1.34 12.04 -6.47
N ASP A 200 -0.49 12.72 -7.25
CA ASP A 200 -0.65 14.15 -7.59
C ASP A 200 -0.83 15.04 -6.34
N GLY A 201 -0.04 14.77 -5.28
CA GLY A 201 -0.13 15.51 -4.03
C GLY A 201 -1.48 15.32 -3.30
N GLY A 202 -2.10 14.16 -3.43
CA GLY A 202 -3.37 13.82 -2.79
C GLY A 202 -4.62 14.23 -3.57
N LYS A 203 -4.47 14.76 -4.79
CA LYS A 203 -5.61 15.15 -5.63
C LYS A 203 -6.29 13.95 -6.30
N ARG A 204 -5.58 12.84 -6.43
CA ARG A 204 -6.08 11.61 -7.06
C ARG A 204 -5.70 10.38 -6.25
N ILE A 205 -6.40 9.28 -6.51
CA ILE A 205 -6.14 7.97 -5.95
C ILE A 205 -5.88 7.03 -7.12
N LEU A 206 -4.72 6.38 -7.13
CA LEU A 206 -4.45 5.21 -7.97
C LEU A 206 -4.98 3.99 -7.22
N HIS A 207 -5.86 3.24 -7.86
CA HIS A 207 -6.52 2.09 -7.27
C HIS A 207 -6.41 0.87 -8.18
N ALA A 208 -6.24 -0.31 -7.57
CA ALA A 208 -6.26 -1.59 -8.27
C ALA A 208 -7.15 -2.61 -7.55
N SER A 209 -7.84 -3.44 -8.31
CA SER A 209 -8.53 -4.63 -7.84
C SER A 209 -7.91 -5.89 -8.43
N ILE A 210 -8.07 -7.01 -7.72
CA ILE A 210 -7.40 -8.27 -8.08
C ILE A 210 -8.36 -9.33 -8.62
N GLY A 211 -9.67 -9.08 -8.55
CA GLY A 211 -10.67 -10.07 -8.90
C GLY A 211 -10.67 -11.25 -7.92
N MET A 212 -11.42 -12.28 -8.24
CA MET A 212 -11.47 -13.50 -7.44
C MET A 212 -10.14 -14.27 -7.63
N VAL A 213 -9.28 -14.25 -6.63
CA VAL A 213 -7.95 -14.89 -6.62
C VAL A 213 -7.91 -16.19 -5.81
N TYR A 214 -9.05 -16.70 -5.38
CA TYR A 214 -9.16 -17.93 -4.56
C TYR A 214 -9.19 -19.20 -5.40
N SER A 215 -9.07 -19.08 -6.72
CA SER A 215 -9.04 -20.21 -7.62
C SER A 215 -7.61 -20.48 -8.06
N PRO A 216 -7.12 -21.72 -7.94
CA PRO A 216 -5.83 -22.12 -8.49
C PRO A 216 -5.76 -21.95 -10.03
N LEU A 217 -6.88 -21.65 -10.65
CA LEU A 217 -7.05 -21.49 -12.09
C LEU A 217 -6.95 -20.00 -12.51
N ASP A 218 -5.95 -19.27 -12.07
CA ASP A 218 -5.71 -17.90 -12.55
C ASP A 218 -5.11 -17.93 -13.99
N ASP A 219 -5.88 -18.47 -14.92
CA ASP A 219 -5.58 -18.48 -16.34
C ASP A 219 -6.29 -17.29 -17.00
N PRO A 220 -5.61 -16.50 -17.88
CA PRO A 220 -6.25 -15.43 -18.65
C PRO A 220 -7.51 -15.86 -19.41
N ALA A 221 -7.59 -17.10 -19.87
CA ALA A 221 -8.80 -17.65 -20.52
C ALA A 221 -10.01 -17.68 -19.59
N LEU A 222 -9.81 -17.64 -18.28
CA LEU A 222 -10.85 -17.67 -17.26
C LEU A 222 -11.11 -16.29 -16.60
N ASP A 223 -10.45 -15.24 -17.06
CA ASP A 223 -10.57 -13.89 -16.47
C ASP A 223 -12.02 -13.42 -16.40
N ALA A 224 -12.84 -13.74 -17.40
CA ALA A 224 -14.26 -13.39 -17.41
C ALA A 224 -15.05 -13.98 -16.23
N THR A 225 -14.57 -15.06 -15.61
CA THR A 225 -15.24 -15.72 -14.47
C THR A 225 -14.80 -15.15 -13.12
N LYS A 226 -13.76 -14.33 -13.09
CA LYS A 226 -13.09 -13.86 -11.86
C LYS A 226 -13.46 -12.44 -11.46
N GLN A 227 -14.56 -11.92 -11.97
CA GLN A 227 -14.95 -10.52 -11.83
C GLN A 227 -13.98 -9.55 -12.54
N GLU A 228 -14.39 -8.30 -12.69
CA GLU A 228 -13.58 -7.27 -13.32
C GLU A 228 -12.34 -6.96 -12.47
N ARG A 229 -11.16 -6.96 -13.09
CA ARG A 229 -9.91 -6.47 -12.50
C ARG A 229 -9.63 -5.09 -13.05
N VAL A 230 -9.54 -4.09 -12.17
CA VAL A 230 -9.33 -2.71 -12.58
C VAL A 230 -7.97 -2.20 -12.11
N LEU A 231 -7.37 -1.35 -12.96
CA LEU A 231 -6.34 -0.39 -12.58
C LEU A 231 -6.85 0.98 -13.00
N GLN A 232 -7.15 1.84 -12.04
CA GLN A 232 -7.87 3.10 -12.31
C GLN A 232 -7.35 4.27 -11.49
N ILE A 233 -7.58 5.48 -11.99
CA ILE A 233 -7.34 6.73 -11.27
C ILE A 233 -8.69 7.35 -10.94
N VAL A 234 -8.85 7.75 -9.69
CA VAL A 234 -10.04 8.38 -9.14
C VAL A 234 -9.70 9.80 -8.70
N ASP A 235 -10.57 10.76 -8.95
CA ASP A 235 -10.46 12.11 -8.39
C ASP A 235 -10.78 12.08 -6.89
N ALA A 236 -9.84 12.48 -6.06
CA ALA A 236 -9.94 12.35 -4.59
C ALA A 236 -10.92 13.34 -3.93
N LYS A 237 -11.49 14.27 -4.68
CA LYS A 237 -12.51 15.21 -4.20
C LYS A 237 -13.91 14.76 -4.58
N THR A 238 -14.09 14.33 -5.83
CA THR A 238 -15.42 13.98 -6.38
C THR A 238 -15.72 12.49 -6.35
N MET A 239 -14.71 11.65 -6.08
CA MET A 239 -14.77 10.18 -6.13
C MET A 239 -15.15 9.64 -7.52
N GLN A 240 -14.97 10.45 -8.57
CA GLN A 240 -15.23 10.04 -9.95
C GLN A 240 -13.99 9.33 -10.53
N ILE A 241 -14.22 8.23 -11.22
CA ILE A 241 -13.17 7.56 -11.99
C ILE A 241 -12.82 8.46 -13.18
N VAL A 242 -11.59 8.96 -13.21
CA VAL A 242 -11.11 9.84 -14.29
C VAL A 242 -10.30 9.08 -15.34
N ARG A 243 -9.84 7.86 -15.02
CA ARG A 243 -9.13 7.01 -15.96
C ARG A 243 -9.21 5.54 -15.55
N ARG A 244 -9.35 4.64 -16.54
CA ARG A 244 -9.10 3.20 -16.43
C ARG A 244 -8.02 2.78 -17.40
N TYR A 245 -7.18 1.83 -17.00
CA TYR A 245 -6.17 1.22 -17.83
C TYR A 245 -6.62 -0.18 -18.27
N ASP A 246 -6.56 -0.47 -19.55
CA ASP A 246 -6.74 -1.83 -20.07
C ASP A 246 -5.43 -2.61 -19.89
N LEU A 247 -5.27 -3.21 -18.70
CA LEU A 247 -4.05 -3.94 -18.36
C LEU A 247 -3.90 -5.21 -19.20
N ARG A 248 -5.01 -5.89 -19.58
CA ARG A 248 -4.93 -7.06 -20.45
C ARG A 248 -4.33 -6.68 -21.79
N LYS A 249 -4.86 -5.63 -22.41
CA LYS A 249 -4.29 -5.13 -23.68
C LYS A 249 -2.83 -4.70 -23.52
N ALA A 250 -2.48 -4.00 -22.43
CA ALA A 250 -1.11 -3.55 -22.20
C ALA A 250 -0.12 -4.72 -22.05
N LEU A 251 -0.53 -5.83 -21.44
CA LEU A 251 0.25 -7.07 -21.34
C LEU A 251 0.35 -7.77 -22.70
N ASP A 252 -0.76 -7.88 -23.43
CA ASP A 252 -0.82 -8.54 -24.76
C ASP A 252 0.05 -7.82 -25.79
N ASP A 253 0.05 -6.49 -25.79
CA ASP A 253 0.92 -5.66 -26.65
C ASP A 253 2.42 -5.92 -26.38
N ARG A 254 2.76 -6.54 -25.26
CA ARG A 254 4.12 -6.97 -24.89
C ARG A 254 4.36 -8.48 -25.07
N GLY A 255 3.39 -9.21 -25.63
CA GLY A 255 3.46 -10.66 -25.76
C GLY A 255 3.30 -11.43 -24.44
N LEU A 256 2.79 -10.77 -23.38
CA LEU A 256 2.63 -11.35 -22.04
C LEU A 256 1.21 -11.91 -21.83
N THR A 257 0.70 -12.62 -22.84
CA THR A 257 -0.69 -13.07 -22.94
C THR A 257 -1.15 -14.01 -21.80
N LYS A 258 -0.19 -14.70 -21.16
CA LYS A 258 -0.45 -15.63 -20.05
C LYS A 258 -0.26 -15.01 -18.67
N MET A 259 0.14 -13.73 -18.60
CA MET A 259 0.37 -13.07 -17.32
C MET A 259 -0.95 -12.63 -16.70
N SER A 260 -1.13 -12.83 -15.40
CA SER A 260 -2.29 -12.37 -14.67
C SER A 260 -2.45 -10.86 -14.72
N THR A 261 -3.67 -10.37 -14.75
CA THR A 261 -4.01 -8.95 -14.63
C THR A 261 -4.28 -8.51 -13.19
N ALA A 262 -4.17 -9.41 -12.22
CA ALA A 262 -4.35 -9.12 -10.81
C ALA A 262 -3.16 -8.33 -10.27
N VAL A 263 -3.33 -7.02 -10.07
CA VAL A 263 -2.29 -6.11 -9.59
C VAL A 263 -2.10 -6.29 -8.08
N ARG A 264 -0.91 -6.73 -7.71
CA ARG A 264 -0.44 -6.84 -6.33
C ARG A 264 0.16 -5.50 -5.87
N PRO A 265 0.89 -5.43 -4.74
CA PRO A 265 1.46 -4.17 -4.30
C PRO A 265 2.16 -3.39 -5.41
N MET A 266 2.03 -2.09 -5.36
CA MET A 266 2.60 -1.17 -6.33
C MET A 266 3.31 0.01 -5.67
N THR A 267 4.19 0.64 -6.43
CA THR A 267 4.86 1.88 -6.07
C THR A 267 5.01 2.76 -7.31
N LEU A 268 5.37 4.02 -7.13
CA LEU A 268 5.49 4.98 -8.21
C LEU A 268 6.89 5.59 -8.25
N SER A 269 7.26 6.13 -9.41
CA SER A 269 8.35 7.09 -9.49
C SER A 269 8.00 8.36 -8.69
N PRO A 270 9.00 9.12 -8.18
CA PRO A 270 8.75 10.32 -7.36
C PRO A 270 7.93 11.41 -8.06
N ASP A 271 7.88 11.40 -9.38
CA ASP A 271 7.09 12.34 -10.20
C ASP A 271 5.70 11.80 -10.60
N ASP A 272 5.30 10.67 -10.05
CA ASP A 272 4.04 9.95 -10.32
C ASP A 272 3.84 9.57 -11.81
N ARG A 273 4.90 9.58 -12.64
CA ARG A 273 4.80 9.29 -14.09
C ARG A 273 4.92 7.82 -14.43
N THR A 274 5.53 7.05 -13.56
CA THR A 274 5.81 5.64 -13.79
C THR A 274 5.26 4.80 -12.65
N PHE A 275 4.51 3.77 -12.99
CA PHE A 275 4.01 2.78 -12.06
C PHE A 275 4.91 1.55 -12.08
N TYR A 276 5.22 1.02 -10.92
CA TYR A 276 5.89 -0.27 -10.75
C TYR A 276 4.97 -1.16 -9.93
N PHE A 277 4.56 -2.29 -10.47
CA PHE A 277 3.66 -3.18 -9.74
C PHE A 277 3.95 -4.65 -10.00
N GLN A 278 3.62 -5.45 -9.02
CA GLN A 278 3.67 -6.90 -9.05
C GLN A 278 2.35 -7.44 -9.57
N LEU A 279 2.37 -8.65 -10.12
CA LEU A 279 1.18 -9.35 -10.60
C LEU A 279 1.10 -10.73 -9.97
N SER A 280 -0.11 -11.25 -9.75
CA SER A 280 -0.31 -12.60 -9.24
C SER A 280 0.50 -13.64 -10.01
N PHE A 281 1.13 -14.56 -9.30
CA PHE A 281 1.96 -15.66 -9.81
C PHE A 281 3.21 -15.26 -10.60
N PHE A 282 3.51 -13.96 -10.72
CA PHE A 282 4.64 -13.46 -11.47
C PHE A 282 5.84 -13.18 -10.56
N HIS A 283 6.96 -13.88 -10.78
CA HIS A 283 8.23 -13.60 -10.10
C HIS A 283 8.92 -12.39 -10.71
N GLY A 284 8.57 -11.22 -10.20
CA GLY A 284 9.08 -9.95 -10.69
C GLY A 284 8.09 -8.79 -10.54
N PHE A 285 8.26 -7.80 -11.40
CA PHE A 285 7.37 -6.65 -11.50
C PHE A 285 7.38 -6.07 -12.91
N VAL A 286 6.36 -5.29 -13.22
CA VAL A 286 6.26 -4.55 -14.48
C VAL A 286 6.40 -3.05 -14.22
N GLU A 287 6.87 -2.34 -15.25
CA GLU A 287 6.94 -0.89 -15.30
C GLU A 287 5.93 -0.41 -16.36
N MET A 288 5.08 0.55 -15.98
CA MET A 288 4.07 1.12 -16.86
C MET A 288 4.19 2.64 -16.88
N ASP A 289 4.15 3.21 -18.08
CA ASP A 289 4.02 4.66 -18.25
C ASP A 289 2.58 5.10 -17.98
N ARG A 290 2.42 6.00 -17.03
CA ARG A 290 1.11 6.50 -16.59
C ARG A 290 0.34 7.20 -17.70
N ALA A 291 1.04 7.99 -18.54
CA ALA A 291 0.39 8.81 -19.55
C ALA A 291 -0.19 7.97 -20.70
N SER A 292 0.54 6.97 -21.16
CA SER A 292 0.09 6.10 -22.25
C SER A 292 -0.65 4.86 -21.77
N GLY A 293 -0.41 4.39 -20.54
CA GLY A 293 -0.88 3.10 -20.04
C GLY A 293 -0.12 1.91 -20.64
N ARG A 294 1.04 2.14 -21.25
CA ARG A 294 1.85 1.09 -21.87
C ARG A 294 2.83 0.51 -20.87
N ILE A 295 2.97 -0.81 -20.86
CA ILE A 295 4.07 -1.48 -20.17
C ILE A 295 5.36 -1.20 -20.94
N THR A 296 6.28 -0.50 -20.29
CA THR A 296 7.55 -0.08 -20.88
C THR A 296 8.62 -1.13 -20.68
N ARG A 297 8.67 -1.73 -19.48
CA ARG A 297 9.64 -2.77 -19.15
C ARG A 297 9.04 -3.84 -18.24
N VAL A 298 9.65 -5.03 -18.30
CA VAL A 298 9.33 -6.15 -17.42
C VAL A 298 10.61 -6.62 -16.73
N LYS A 299 10.56 -6.78 -15.42
CA LYS A 299 11.65 -7.33 -14.63
C LYS A 299 11.29 -8.72 -14.15
N HIS A 300 11.95 -9.73 -14.70
CA HIS A 300 11.96 -11.07 -14.13
C HIS A 300 12.96 -11.12 -12.97
N LEU A 301 12.53 -11.68 -11.84
CA LEU A 301 13.35 -11.98 -10.68
C LEU A 301 13.42 -13.50 -10.48
N PRO A 302 14.40 -14.04 -9.74
CA PRO A 302 14.54 -15.46 -9.57
C PRO A 302 13.30 -16.12 -8.98
N ASN A 303 12.81 -17.16 -9.63
CA ASN A 303 11.89 -18.13 -9.05
C ASN A 303 12.73 -19.23 -8.40
N LEU A 304 12.70 -19.34 -7.07
CA LEU A 304 13.42 -20.38 -6.33
C LEU A 304 12.52 -21.57 -5.94
N VAL A 305 11.26 -21.54 -6.39
CA VAL A 305 10.25 -22.59 -6.19
C VAL A 305 9.61 -22.99 -7.52
N PRO A 306 10.40 -23.36 -8.55
CA PRO A 306 9.89 -23.54 -9.92
C PRO A 306 8.85 -24.66 -10.03
N ASP A 307 8.92 -25.65 -9.15
CA ASP A 307 8.04 -26.82 -9.14
C ASP A 307 6.83 -26.66 -8.20
N MET A 308 6.72 -25.52 -7.51
CA MET A 308 5.59 -25.26 -6.62
C MET A 308 4.31 -25.01 -7.44
N PRO A 309 3.24 -25.79 -7.20
CA PRO A 309 1.97 -25.56 -7.88
C PRO A 309 1.32 -24.25 -7.40
N ARG A 310 0.51 -23.63 -8.24
CA ARG A 310 -0.13 -22.34 -7.96
C ARG A 310 -1.00 -22.34 -6.70
N GLU A 311 -1.61 -23.46 -6.41
CA GLU A 311 -2.46 -23.70 -5.22
C GLU A 311 -1.73 -23.52 -3.89
N GLN A 312 -0.40 -23.60 -3.92
CA GLN A 312 0.46 -23.40 -2.74
C GLN A 312 1.04 -21.99 -2.66
N TYR A 313 0.75 -21.13 -3.64
CA TYR A 313 1.17 -19.73 -3.57
C TYR A 313 0.32 -18.97 -2.54
N LEU A 314 0.98 -18.43 -1.54
CA LEU A 314 0.34 -17.63 -0.51
C LEU A 314 -0.42 -16.46 -1.16
N LEU A 315 -1.73 -16.43 -0.99
CA LEU A 315 -2.61 -15.38 -1.56
C LEU A 315 -2.33 -15.10 -3.05
N ASP A 316 -2.02 -16.13 -3.85
CA ASP A 316 -1.66 -16.04 -5.28
C ASP A 316 -0.43 -15.15 -5.57
N SER A 317 0.39 -14.86 -4.58
CA SER A 317 1.47 -13.89 -4.68
C SER A 317 2.83 -14.54 -4.78
N ALA A 318 3.44 -14.54 -5.97
CA ALA A 318 4.87 -14.85 -6.09
C ALA A 318 5.72 -13.80 -5.35
N HIS A 319 5.32 -12.54 -5.44
CA HIS A 319 5.92 -11.37 -4.82
C HIS A 319 4.83 -10.50 -4.19
N HIS A 320 5.04 -9.97 -2.97
CA HIS A 320 4.05 -9.16 -2.27
C HIS A 320 4.69 -8.02 -1.47
N GLY A 321 5.44 -7.18 -2.14
CA GLY A 321 5.99 -5.95 -1.57
C GLY A 321 6.98 -5.30 -2.51
N ILE A 322 6.79 -4.02 -2.77
CA ILE A 322 7.66 -3.21 -3.60
C ILE A 322 7.62 -1.76 -3.14
N ALA A 323 8.80 -1.14 -2.97
CA ALA A 323 8.89 0.29 -2.64
C ALA A 323 10.04 0.96 -3.41
N MET A 324 9.76 2.13 -3.96
CA MET A 324 10.73 3.02 -4.59
C MET A 324 11.39 3.90 -3.53
N ASN A 325 12.70 4.15 -3.66
CA ASN A 325 13.35 5.15 -2.82
C ASN A 325 13.02 6.58 -3.31
N PRO A 326 13.15 7.62 -2.45
CA PRO A 326 12.77 8.99 -2.79
C PRO A 326 13.47 9.58 -4.02
N SER A 327 14.70 9.12 -4.31
CA SER A 327 15.44 9.57 -5.50
C SER A 327 15.01 8.89 -6.81
N GLY A 328 14.08 7.93 -6.78
CA GLY A 328 13.62 7.21 -7.97
C GLY A 328 14.66 6.26 -8.58
N THR A 329 15.73 5.95 -7.86
CA THR A 329 16.86 5.19 -8.42
C THR A 329 16.89 3.73 -8.02
N LYS A 330 16.17 3.35 -6.97
CA LYS A 330 16.16 1.99 -6.40
C LYS A 330 14.76 1.53 -6.04
N LEU A 331 14.51 0.27 -6.29
CA LEU A 331 13.33 -0.48 -5.85
C LEU A 331 13.76 -1.54 -4.85
N CYS A 332 13.10 -1.62 -3.72
CA CYS A 332 13.20 -2.72 -2.77
C CYS A 332 12.04 -3.67 -3.04
N VAL A 333 12.29 -4.96 -3.12
CA VAL A 333 11.32 -5.95 -3.60
C VAL A 333 11.32 -7.18 -2.70
N ALA A 334 10.14 -7.63 -2.29
CA ALA A 334 9.91 -8.86 -1.53
C ALA A 334 9.51 -9.99 -2.49
N GLY A 335 10.30 -11.07 -2.50
CA GLY A 335 10.04 -12.30 -3.24
C GLY A 335 9.45 -13.36 -2.32
N THR A 336 8.17 -13.19 -1.96
CA THR A 336 7.46 -13.90 -0.90
C THR A 336 7.58 -15.41 -0.99
N MET A 337 7.23 -16.00 -2.14
CA MET A 337 7.28 -17.46 -2.32
C MET A 337 8.69 -18.02 -2.51
N SER A 338 9.67 -17.16 -2.71
CA SER A 338 11.06 -17.55 -2.90
C SER A 338 11.96 -17.15 -1.73
N ASP A 339 11.38 -16.73 -0.60
CA ASP A 339 12.06 -16.44 0.66
C ASP A 339 13.25 -15.49 0.53
N TYR A 340 13.09 -14.42 -0.28
CA TYR A 340 14.15 -13.43 -0.40
C TYR A 340 13.64 -12.00 -0.54
N ALA A 341 14.49 -11.06 -0.15
CA ALA A 341 14.39 -9.66 -0.53
C ALA A 341 15.53 -9.27 -1.47
N THR A 342 15.36 -8.24 -2.26
CA THR A 342 16.43 -7.69 -3.10
C THR A 342 16.23 -6.21 -3.39
N VAL A 343 17.31 -5.48 -3.65
CA VAL A 343 17.27 -4.10 -4.15
C VAL A 343 17.58 -4.11 -5.63
N VAL A 344 16.74 -3.48 -6.43
CA VAL A 344 16.88 -3.38 -7.90
C VAL A 344 17.19 -1.93 -8.28
N ASN A 345 18.15 -1.72 -9.17
CA ASN A 345 18.37 -0.41 -9.78
C ASN A 345 17.22 -0.10 -10.75
N ALA A 346 16.51 1.01 -10.54
CA ALA A 346 15.30 1.33 -11.31
C ALA A 346 15.60 1.68 -12.78
N GLN A 347 16.79 2.21 -13.09
CA GLN A 347 17.17 2.57 -14.47
C GLN A 347 17.61 1.35 -15.29
N THR A 348 18.46 0.50 -14.71
CA THR A 348 19.09 -0.63 -15.42
C THR A 348 18.39 -1.96 -15.19
N PHE A 349 17.48 -2.05 -14.23
CA PHE A 349 16.87 -3.27 -13.73
C PHE A 349 17.88 -4.34 -13.25
N ARG A 350 19.15 -3.95 -13.00
CA ARG A 350 20.10 -4.83 -12.33
C ARG A 350 19.68 -5.00 -10.87
N ARG A 351 19.51 -6.27 -10.47
CA ARG A 351 19.28 -6.60 -9.06
C ARG A 351 20.59 -6.64 -8.27
N GLY A 352 20.51 -6.35 -6.99
CA GLY A 352 21.53 -6.63 -6.00
C GLY A 352 21.55 -8.11 -5.57
N PRO A 353 22.22 -8.40 -4.46
CA PRO A 353 22.21 -9.73 -3.87
C PRO A 353 20.78 -10.14 -3.48
N LEU A 354 20.53 -11.46 -3.45
CA LEU A 354 19.34 -12.01 -2.82
C LEU A 354 19.62 -12.13 -1.30
N LEU A 355 18.81 -11.44 -0.52
CA LEU A 355 18.83 -11.53 0.93
C LEU A 355 17.85 -12.64 1.31
N ARG A 356 18.35 -13.85 1.49
CA ARG A 356 17.53 -15.03 1.73
C ARG A 356 17.36 -15.28 3.23
N LYS A 357 16.14 -15.69 3.59
CA LYS A 357 15.80 -16.18 4.92
C LYS A 357 14.89 -17.39 4.74
N GLN A 358 15.33 -18.56 5.16
CA GLN A 358 14.54 -19.77 5.05
C GLN A 358 13.20 -19.60 5.76
N ASP A 359 12.11 -19.98 5.11
CA ASP A 359 10.72 -19.84 5.58
C ASP A 359 10.34 -18.40 5.96
N GLY A 360 11.13 -17.43 5.47
CA GLY A 360 10.97 -16.01 5.86
C GLY A 360 9.74 -15.35 5.30
N LYS A 361 9.21 -15.79 4.17
CA LYS A 361 8.02 -15.25 3.50
C LYS A 361 7.97 -13.70 3.56
N PRO A 362 8.96 -12.98 2.96
CA PRO A 362 8.94 -11.52 3.03
C PRO A 362 7.68 -10.99 2.37
N TYR A 363 6.94 -10.14 3.11
CA TYR A 363 5.58 -9.79 2.66
C TYR A 363 5.44 -8.34 2.25
N TRP A 364 5.83 -7.37 3.09
CA TRP A 364 5.65 -5.96 2.80
C TRP A 364 6.97 -5.20 2.74
N VAL A 365 6.98 -4.13 1.95
CA VAL A 365 8.12 -3.22 1.83
C VAL A 365 7.66 -1.78 1.96
N THR A 366 8.35 -1.01 2.81
CA THR A 366 8.17 0.43 2.96
C THR A 366 9.52 1.13 2.92
N GLN A 367 9.62 2.28 2.28
CA GLN A 367 10.83 3.10 2.36
C GLN A 367 11.05 3.62 3.78
N SER A 368 12.30 3.72 4.22
CA SER A 368 12.62 4.32 5.53
C SER A 368 12.38 5.83 5.54
N TRP A 369 12.20 6.39 6.72
CA TRP A 369 11.98 7.83 6.90
C TRP A 369 13.09 8.70 6.28
N ASP A 370 14.34 8.26 6.34
CA ASP A 370 15.48 8.96 5.77
C ASP A 370 15.70 8.67 4.27
N GLY A 371 14.87 7.78 3.69
CA GLY A 371 14.97 7.36 2.29
C GLY A 371 16.24 6.60 1.91
N ARG A 372 17.08 6.23 2.88
CA ARG A 372 18.36 5.53 2.63
C ARG A 372 18.22 4.03 2.66
N SER A 373 17.13 3.53 3.23
CA SER A 373 16.82 2.11 3.41
C SER A 373 15.37 1.81 3.07
N CYS A 374 15.03 0.55 3.00
CA CYS A 374 13.65 0.06 3.09
C CYS A 374 13.51 -0.84 4.31
N TYR A 375 12.30 -0.89 4.85
CA TYR A 375 11.88 -1.85 5.83
C TYR A 375 11.18 -3.00 5.13
N ILE A 376 11.41 -4.23 5.56
CA ILE A 376 10.75 -5.42 5.05
C ILE A 376 10.29 -6.30 6.20
N SER A 377 9.02 -6.73 6.14
CA SER A 377 8.49 -7.73 7.06
C SER A 377 8.83 -9.14 6.57
N TRP A 378 9.24 -10.01 7.48
CA TRP A 378 9.45 -11.43 7.28
C TRP A 378 8.35 -12.18 8.03
N SER A 379 7.21 -12.37 7.36
CA SER A 379 6.00 -12.89 8.00
C SER A 379 6.15 -14.30 8.55
N GLY A 380 7.01 -15.11 7.95
CA GLY A 380 7.23 -16.48 8.40
C GLY A 380 8.26 -16.63 9.53
N THR A 381 8.95 -15.54 9.93
CA THR A 381 9.95 -15.57 11.02
C THR A 381 9.80 -14.45 12.03
N ASP A 382 8.66 -13.76 12.03
CA ASP A 382 8.28 -12.76 13.03
C ASP A 382 9.28 -11.62 13.22
N GLU A 383 9.80 -11.11 12.09
CA GLU A 383 10.86 -10.12 12.11
C GLU A 383 10.62 -9.01 11.09
N VAL A 384 11.23 -7.85 11.35
CA VAL A 384 11.37 -6.76 10.37
C VAL A 384 12.84 -6.43 10.18
N SER A 385 13.27 -6.30 8.93
CA SER A 385 14.64 -5.91 8.59
C SER A 385 14.70 -4.53 7.92
N LYS A 386 15.76 -3.79 8.22
CA LYS A 386 16.17 -2.56 7.54
C LYS A 386 17.23 -2.90 6.49
N ILE A 387 16.97 -2.62 5.22
CA ILE A 387 17.85 -2.94 4.09
C ILE A 387 18.35 -1.65 3.46
N SER A 388 19.66 -1.48 3.36
CA SER A 388 20.26 -0.31 2.74
C SER A 388 20.06 -0.30 1.21
N TYR A 389 19.49 0.77 0.65
CA TYR A 389 19.40 0.96 -0.79
C TYR A 389 20.77 1.07 -1.47
N ARG A 390 21.77 1.60 -0.76
CA ARG A 390 23.12 1.78 -1.31
C ARG A 390 23.85 0.46 -1.48
N THR A 391 23.83 -0.40 -0.45
CA THR A 391 24.60 -1.65 -0.43
C THR A 391 23.79 -2.87 -0.83
N GLY A 392 22.44 -2.80 -0.76
CA GLY A 392 21.55 -3.94 -0.93
C GLY A 392 21.71 -5.01 0.17
N ARG A 393 22.16 -4.60 1.37
CA ARG A 393 22.40 -5.53 2.51
C ARG A 393 21.49 -5.16 3.67
N ILE A 394 21.16 -6.16 4.50
CA ILE A 394 20.49 -5.95 5.78
C ILE A 394 21.43 -5.16 6.68
N VAL A 395 20.90 -4.09 7.25
CA VAL A 395 21.60 -3.23 8.23
C VAL A 395 21.26 -3.67 9.64
N GLN A 396 19.99 -3.99 9.86
CA GLN A 396 19.47 -4.39 11.17
C GLN A 396 18.22 -5.23 11.01
N THR A 397 17.96 -6.10 11.98
CA THR A 397 16.74 -6.90 12.09
C THR A 397 16.26 -6.86 13.53
N VAL A 398 14.93 -6.77 13.71
CA VAL A 398 14.29 -6.75 15.02
C VAL A 398 13.15 -7.78 15.05
N PRO A 399 13.02 -8.58 16.12
CA PRO A 399 11.85 -9.43 16.32
C PRO A 399 10.62 -8.58 16.66
N VAL A 400 9.47 -8.99 16.14
CA VAL A 400 8.17 -8.34 16.33
C VAL A 400 7.11 -9.36 16.76
N GLY A 401 5.83 -9.08 16.62
CA GLY A 401 4.77 -10.07 16.90
C GLY A 401 4.58 -11.05 15.76
N ASP A 402 3.56 -11.92 15.92
CA ASP A 402 3.30 -13.05 15.05
C ASP A 402 2.78 -12.60 13.65
N HIS A 403 3.43 -13.10 12.62
CA HIS A 403 3.11 -12.89 11.22
C HIS A 403 3.03 -11.39 10.81
N PRO A 404 4.15 -10.64 10.89
CA PRO A 404 4.14 -9.22 10.52
C PRO A 404 3.85 -9.05 9.03
N GLN A 405 2.74 -8.42 8.69
CA GLN A 405 2.37 -8.18 7.30
C GLN A 405 2.70 -6.75 6.85
N ARG A 406 2.32 -5.74 7.63
CA ARG A 406 2.51 -4.34 7.25
C ARG A 406 3.60 -3.67 8.06
N VAL A 407 4.34 -2.82 7.36
CA VAL A 407 5.30 -1.89 7.97
C VAL A 407 4.97 -0.50 7.43
N ARG A 408 4.67 0.46 8.30
CA ARG A 408 4.29 1.82 7.91
C ARG A 408 5.06 2.87 8.69
N ASN A 409 5.54 3.88 7.99
CA ASN A 409 5.97 5.11 8.62
C ASN A 409 4.78 5.84 9.23
N GLY A 410 4.94 6.38 10.43
CA GLY A 410 3.88 7.10 11.12
C GLY A 410 4.39 8.00 12.22
N TRP A 411 3.49 8.60 12.94
CA TRP A 411 3.73 9.54 14.02
C TRP A 411 3.19 8.99 15.33
N VAL A 412 3.86 9.28 16.42
CA VAL A 412 3.39 9.00 17.78
C VAL A 412 3.71 10.19 18.66
N ARG A 413 2.84 10.50 19.62
CA ARG A 413 3.15 11.53 20.61
C ARG A 413 4.39 11.14 21.42
N ALA A 414 5.25 12.11 21.67
CA ALA A 414 6.54 11.89 22.34
C ALA A 414 6.37 11.38 23.78
N ASP A 415 5.29 11.79 24.46
CA ASP A 415 4.97 11.37 25.84
C ASP A 415 4.44 9.93 25.94
N LEU A 416 4.07 9.30 24.83
CA LEU A 416 3.52 7.93 24.80
C LEU A 416 4.57 6.84 24.59
N VAL A 417 5.80 7.20 24.27
CA VAL A 417 6.89 6.26 23.99
C VAL A 417 8.16 6.68 24.72
N PRO A 418 9.03 5.71 25.10
CA PRO A 418 10.31 6.03 25.74
C PRO A 418 11.14 7.03 24.91
N ALA A 419 11.93 7.85 25.61
CA ALA A 419 12.93 8.68 24.94
C ALA A 419 13.90 7.79 24.12
N PRO A 420 14.49 8.29 22.99
CA PRO A 420 15.48 7.52 22.26
C PRO A 420 16.64 7.15 23.16
N SER A 421 17.17 5.94 23.00
CA SER A 421 18.45 5.57 23.58
C SER A 421 19.54 6.51 23.00
N ALA A 422 20.35 7.08 23.86
CA ALA A 422 21.39 8.06 23.49
C ALA A 422 22.51 7.40 22.64
#